data_605bee38fd5d39701e70366ca7d9f093
#
_entry.id   605bee38fd5d39701e70366ca7d9f093
#
_cell.length_a   1.000
_cell.length_b   1.000
_cell.length_c   1.000
_cell.angle_alpha   90.00
_cell.angle_beta   90.00
_cell.angle_gamma   90.00
#
_symmetry.space_group_name_H-M   'P 1'
#
loop_
_entity.id
_entity.type
_entity.pdbx_description
1 polymer ?
#
loop_
_entity_poly.entity_id
_entity_poly.type
_entity_poly.pdbx_seq_one_letter_code
_entity_poly.pdbx_strand_id
1 'polypeptide(L)'
;LFSNNSISMLNPLSNKMAFLRTSLYPGLLKAAELNIKNSTNSLRLYELGNIHSQNGKKLGDMSEKIKLTGIILGDERINSVHHEKEDHDIFSIKGMLKHILGDSIFSQIGMIEVKNELYEYGFSLDADGMHIGTFGKISKKLFKLLKIGSKDVFGFDIDIEKIKSFSGEKVYKSINSLPKISRRINLLLNENDSVDSILKLIQEKGGANLIEYYPVEIFKDKESIGENKKSVVFEMIFQHKEKTLEDKDVNPIIDEIIDIAQSKFNAKLRV
;
A
#
# COMPACT_ATOMS: atom_id res chain seq x y z
N LEU A 1 3.53 -12.37 18.80
CA LEU A 1 4.32 -11.13 18.67
C LEU A 1 5.72 -11.26 19.28
N PHE A 2 6.00 -12.32 20.02
CA PHE A 2 7.33 -12.61 20.52
C PHE A 2 7.93 -13.68 19.61
N SER A 3 8.93 -13.29 18.81
CA SER A 3 9.69 -14.25 18.03
C SER A 3 10.60 -15.06 18.97
N ASN A 4 10.91 -16.29 18.60
CA ASN A 4 11.91 -17.12 19.29
C ASN A 4 13.32 -16.46 19.32
N ASN A 5 13.47 -15.30 18.68
CA ASN A 5 14.70 -14.52 18.53
C ASN A 5 14.75 -13.29 19.46
N SER A 6 13.96 -13.27 20.53
CA SER A 6 13.97 -12.16 21.50
C SER A 6 15.19 -12.24 22.41
N ILE A 7 15.78 -11.06 22.71
CA ILE A 7 16.93 -10.92 23.60
C ILE A 7 16.43 -10.66 25.01
N SER A 8 16.79 -11.53 25.97
CA SER A 8 16.45 -11.35 27.37
C SER A 8 17.46 -10.42 28.10
N MET A 9 16.93 -9.56 28.95
CA MET A 9 17.76 -8.69 29.82
C MET A 9 18.13 -9.44 31.10
N LEU A 10 19.38 -9.32 31.53
CA LEU A 10 19.87 -9.96 32.75
C LEU A 10 19.23 -9.38 34.02
N ASN A 11 19.05 -8.04 34.07
CA ASN A 11 18.47 -7.32 35.21
C ASN A 11 17.34 -6.39 34.76
N PRO A 12 16.14 -6.94 34.43
CA PRO A 12 15.04 -6.11 33.96
C PRO A 12 14.43 -5.31 35.13
N LEU A 13 14.07 -4.06 34.87
CA LEU A 13 13.40 -3.20 35.87
C LEU A 13 11.97 -3.71 36.21
N SER A 14 11.37 -4.51 35.35
CA SER A 14 10.10 -5.18 35.58
C SER A 14 9.97 -6.41 34.66
N ASN A 15 9.10 -7.34 35.03
CA ASN A 15 8.78 -8.51 34.16
C ASN A 15 8.27 -8.11 32.76
N LYS A 16 7.68 -6.92 32.61
CA LYS A 16 7.22 -6.39 31.32
C LYS A 16 8.34 -5.89 30.42
N MET A 17 9.53 -5.65 30.99
CA MET A 17 10.74 -5.18 30.30
C MET A 17 11.84 -6.25 30.26
N ALA A 18 11.48 -7.52 30.46
CA ALA A 18 12.44 -8.62 30.51
C ALA A 18 13.08 -8.93 29.13
N PHE A 19 12.51 -8.45 28.05
CA PHE A 19 13.00 -8.69 26.69
C PHE A 19 13.13 -7.40 25.91
N LEU A 20 14.15 -7.31 25.06
CA LEU A 20 14.23 -6.27 24.05
C LEU A 20 13.15 -6.49 23.00
N ARG A 21 12.54 -5.40 22.55
CA ARG A 21 11.43 -5.45 21.60
C ARG A 21 11.89 -5.92 20.23
N THR A 22 11.15 -6.85 19.65
CA THR A 22 11.35 -7.38 18.28
C THR A 22 10.41 -6.72 17.28
N SER A 23 9.46 -5.90 17.75
CA SER A 23 8.47 -5.17 16.94
C SER A 23 7.98 -3.95 17.72
N LEU A 24 7.55 -2.90 17.00
CA LEU A 24 6.93 -1.71 17.59
C LEU A 24 5.40 -1.86 17.74
N TYR A 25 4.77 -2.80 17.05
CA TYR A 25 3.32 -3.02 17.14
C TYR A 25 2.77 -3.22 18.55
N PRO A 26 3.42 -3.98 19.46
CA PRO A 26 2.88 -4.18 20.81
C PRO A 26 2.70 -2.88 21.59
N GLY A 27 3.65 -1.94 21.44
CA GLY A 27 3.58 -0.61 22.07
C GLY A 27 2.43 0.22 21.51
N LEU A 28 2.34 0.29 20.18
CA LEU A 28 1.29 1.05 19.47
C LEU A 28 -0.11 0.51 19.75
N LEU A 29 -0.28 -0.82 19.72
CA LEU A 29 -1.58 -1.45 20.00
C LEU A 29 -2.01 -1.24 21.47
N LYS A 30 -1.07 -1.24 22.40
CA LYS A 30 -1.37 -0.93 23.81
C LYS A 30 -1.74 0.54 24.00
N ALA A 31 -1.06 1.46 23.29
CA ALA A 31 -1.43 2.87 23.29
C ALA A 31 -2.83 3.07 22.69
N ALA A 32 -3.16 2.37 21.60
CA ALA A 32 -4.49 2.39 21.02
C ALA A 32 -5.56 1.87 22.01
N GLU A 33 -5.32 0.75 22.69
CA GLU A 33 -6.22 0.23 23.74
C GLU A 33 -6.53 1.28 24.80
N LEU A 34 -5.50 1.97 25.30
CA LEU A 34 -5.65 3.01 26.31
C LEU A 34 -6.51 4.19 25.82
N ASN A 35 -6.25 4.66 24.60
CA ASN A 35 -6.98 5.76 24.00
C ASN A 35 -8.46 5.40 23.75
N ILE A 36 -8.74 4.19 23.27
CA ILE A 36 -10.11 3.71 23.04
C ILE A 36 -10.86 3.64 24.39
N LYS A 37 -10.23 3.16 25.46
CA LYS A 37 -10.83 3.16 26.80
C LYS A 37 -11.17 4.57 27.28
N ASN A 38 -10.43 5.57 26.84
CA ASN A 38 -10.69 6.98 27.11
C ASN A 38 -11.63 7.65 26.07
N SER A 39 -12.45 6.84 25.39
CA SER A 39 -13.48 7.29 24.44
C SER A 39 -12.96 7.94 23.16
N THR A 40 -11.71 7.70 22.79
CA THR A 40 -11.19 8.13 21.50
C THR A 40 -11.62 7.14 20.41
N ASN A 41 -12.37 7.63 19.42
CA ASN A 41 -12.98 6.77 18.39
C ASN A 41 -12.14 6.60 17.13
N SER A 42 -11.22 7.51 16.84
CA SER A 42 -10.33 7.46 15.68
C SER A 42 -8.90 7.75 16.11
N LEU A 43 -7.94 6.96 15.65
CA LEU A 43 -6.54 7.06 16.03
C LEU A 43 -5.64 6.87 14.82
N ARG A 44 -4.58 7.68 14.77
CA ARG A 44 -3.44 7.53 13.86
C ARG A 44 -2.18 7.66 14.70
N LEU A 45 -1.54 6.52 14.97
CA LEU A 45 -0.35 6.46 15.82
C LEU A 45 0.83 5.92 15.02
N TYR A 46 2.01 6.44 15.26
CA TYR A 46 3.25 5.90 14.69
C TYR A 46 4.38 5.96 15.72
N GLU A 47 5.37 5.12 15.52
CA GLU A 47 6.60 5.08 16.27
C GLU A 47 7.78 4.85 15.33
N LEU A 48 8.82 5.67 15.47
CA LEU A 48 10.13 5.45 14.88
C LEU A 48 11.06 4.97 16.00
N GLY A 49 11.63 3.78 15.85
CA GLY A 49 12.45 3.22 16.91
C GLY A 49 13.19 1.95 16.50
N ASN A 50 14.10 1.55 17.39
CA ASN A 50 14.90 0.36 17.22
C ASN A 50 14.14 -0.88 17.65
N ILE A 51 14.28 -1.94 16.87
CA ILE A 51 13.90 -3.30 17.19
C ILE A 51 15.17 -4.16 17.25
N HIS A 52 15.13 -5.21 18.05
CA HIS A 52 16.28 -6.06 18.28
C HIS A 52 15.92 -7.52 18.02
N SER A 53 16.83 -8.26 17.41
CA SER A 53 16.66 -9.70 17.21
C SER A 53 17.98 -10.42 17.36
N GLN A 54 17.92 -11.70 17.73
CA GLN A 54 19.10 -12.55 17.90
C GLN A 54 18.90 -13.82 17.06
N ASN A 55 19.79 -14.07 16.11
CA ASN A 55 19.74 -15.24 15.24
C ASN A 55 20.66 -16.39 15.66
N GLY A 56 21.31 -16.26 16.82
CA GLY A 56 22.23 -17.25 17.40
C GLY A 56 22.46 -17.00 18.89
N LYS A 57 23.49 -17.64 19.48
CA LYS A 57 23.78 -17.56 20.92
C LYS A 57 24.91 -16.58 21.26
N LYS A 58 25.63 -16.05 20.28
CA LYS A 58 26.76 -15.15 20.48
C LYS A 58 26.32 -13.70 20.43
N LEU A 59 27.09 -12.82 21.08
CA LEU A 59 26.82 -11.37 21.05
C LEU A 59 26.84 -10.80 19.63
N GLY A 60 27.67 -11.34 18.73
CA GLY A 60 27.72 -10.96 17.32
C GLY A 60 26.52 -11.41 16.49
N ASP A 61 25.64 -12.26 17.02
CA ASP A 61 24.42 -12.72 16.35
C ASP A 61 23.23 -11.78 16.59
N MET A 62 23.44 -10.71 17.34
CA MET A 62 22.43 -9.68 17.59
C MET A 62 22.34 -8.72 16.41
N SER A 63 21.14 -8.37 16.02
CA SER A 63 20.87 -7.33 15.03
C SER A 63 19.94 -6.28 15.61
N GLU A 64 20.21 -5.03 15.27
CA GLU A 64 19.39 -3.87 15.55
C GLU A 64 18.95 -3.26 14.24
N LYS A 65 17.67 -2.86 14.15
CA LYS A 65 17.11 -2.22 12.95
C LYS A 65 16.23 -1.06 13.35
N ILE A 66 16.31 0.02 12.60
CA ILE A 66 15.42 1.17 12.75
C ILE A 66 14.17 0.93 11.92
N LYS A 67 13.02 0.92 12.58
CA LYS A 67 11.71 0.73 11.96
C LYS A 67 10.83 1.95 12.15
N LEU A 68 10.03 2.26 11.12
CA LEU A 68 8.87 3.11 11.22
C LEU A 68 7.63 2.23 11.16
N THR A 69 6.90 2.17 12.25
CA THR A 69 5.67 1.40 12.35
C THR A 69 4.52 2.33 12.68
N GLY A 70 3.38 2.16 12.01
CA GLY A 70 2.18 2.95 12.28
C GLY A 70 0.93 2.09 12.29
N ILE A 71 -0.10 2.58 12.98
CA ILE A 71 -1.44 2.02 13.01
C ILE A 71 -2.47 3.10 12.84
N ILE A 72 -3.57 2.76 12.16
CA ILE A 72 -4.77 3.58 12.02
C ILE A 72 -6.00 2.75 12.37
N LEU A 73 -6.98 3.38 12.96
CA LEU A 73 -8.26 2.77 13.28
C LEU A 73 -9.36 3.82 13.43
N GLY A 74 -10.61 3.37 13.26
CA GLY A 74 -11.79 4.22 13.41
C GLY A 74 -12.08 5.06 12.18
N ASP A 75 -12.64 6.25 12.39
CA ASP A 75 -13.20 7.06 11.33
C ASP A 75 -12.10 7.79 10.55
N GLU A 76 -12.08 7.65 9.25
CA GLU A 76 -11.24 8.46 8.35
C GLU A 76 -11.85 9.84 8.18
N ARG A 77 -13.18 9.89 7.98
CA ARG A 77 -13.98 11.11 7.91
C ARG A 77 -15.09 11.09 8.95
N ILE A 78 -15.21 12.16 9.68
CA ILE A 78 -16.32 12.35 10.65
C ILE A 78 -17.57 12.74 9.87
N ASN A 79 -18.71 12.19 10.25
CA ASN A 79 -19.99 12.59 9.69
C ASN A 79 -20.22 14.08 9.85
N SER A 80 -20.49 14.77 8.75
CA SER A 80 -20.76 16.22 8.72
C SER A 80 -21.78 16.54 7.64
N VAL A 81 -22.18 17.81 7.53
CA VAL A 81 -23.10 18.27 6.46
C VAL A 81 -22.52 18.02 5.05
N HIS A 82 -21.21 17.94 4.93
CA HIS A 82 -20.53 17.80 3.63
C HIS A 82 -20.01 16.39 3.33
N HIS A 83 -19.94 15.52 4.35
CA HIS A 83 -19.34 14.20 4.20
C HIS A 83 -20.11 13.17 5.03
N GLU A 84 -20.40 12.03 4.44
CA GLU A 84 -20.80 10.84 5.17
C GLU A 84 -19.60 10.29 5.96
N LYS A 85 -19.92 9.56 7.03
CA LYS A 85 -18.90 8.87 7.82
C LYS A 85 -18.24 7.78 6.99
N GLU A 86 -16.92 7.81 6.94
CA GLU A 86 -16.11 6.75 6.34
C GLU A 86 -15.13 6.21 7.37
N ASP A 87 -15.04 4.89 7.49
CA ASP A 87 -14.03 4.23 8.31
C ASP A 87 -12.74 4.04 7.51
N HIS A 88 -11.60 4.00 8.21
CA HIS A 88 -10.32 3.66 7.59
C HIS A 88 -10.36 2.27 6.96
N ASP A 89 -9.71 2.14 5.82
CA ASP A 89 -9.55 0.90 5.09
C ASP A 89 -8.08 0.65 4.66
N ILE A 90 -7.86 -0.36 3.84
CA ILE A 90 -6.53 -0.69 3.33
C ILE A 90 -5.98 0.40 2.38
N PHE A 91 -6.84 1.13 1.70
CA PHE A 91 -6.44 2.21 0.80
C PHE A 91 -6.03 3.45 1.58
N SER A 92 -6.63 3.70 2.74
CA SER A 92 -6.22 4.77 3.66
C SER A 92 -4.76 4.61 4.08
N ILE A 93 -4.36 3.38 4.49
CA ILE A 93 -2.96 3.15 4.89
C ILE A 93 -2.01 3.12 3.69
N LYS A 94 -2.46 2.62 2.53
CA LYS A 94 -1.71 2.69 1.28
C LYS A 94 -1.44 4.14 0.86
N GLY A 95 -2.43 5.02 0.98
CA GLY A 95 -2.30 6.46 0.74
C GLY A 95 -1.30 7.13 1.68
N MET A 96 -1.33 6.77 2.98
CA MET A 96 -0.34 7.25 3.95
C MET A 96 1.07 6.80 3.59
N LEU A 97 1.26 5.55 3.20
CA LEU A 97 2.55 5.02 2.76
C LEU A 97 3.09 5.79 1.55
N LYS A 98 2.23 6.08 0.58
CA LYS A 98 2.58 6.91 -0.58
C LYS A 98 3.07 8.29 -0.16
N HIS A 99 2.41 8.92 0.81
CA HIS A 99 2.82 10.23 1.34
C HIS A 99 4.15 10.17 2.10
N ILE A 100 4.36 9.13 2.93
CA ILE A 100 5.58 8.94 3.72
C ILE A 100 6.79 8.68 2.81
N LEU A 101 6.63 7.83 1.80
CA LEU A 101 7.70 7.41 0.91
C LEU A 101 7.94 8.39 -0.24
N GLY A 102 6.91 9.15 -0.60
CA GLY A 102 6.90 10.01 -1.79
C GLY A 102 6.65 9.24 -3.09
N ASP A 103 6.14 9.94 -4.10
CA ASP A 103 5.74 9.32 -5.38
C ASP A 103 6.89 8.59 -6.09
N SER A 104 8.10 9.13 -6.02
CA SER A 104 9.28 8.58 -6.70
C SER A 104 9.66 7.19 -6.17
N ILE A 105 9.64 7.00 -4.85
CA ILE A 105 9.95 5.71 -4.22
C ILE A 105 8.74 4.78 -4.36
N PHE A 106 7.54 5.29 -4.08
CA PHE A 106 6.33 4.49 -4.07
C PHE A 106 6.00 3.86 -5.43
N SER A 107 6.32 4.54 -6.54
CA SER A 107 6.12 4.02 -7.90
C SER A 107 7.03 2.84 -8.25
N GLN A 108 8.13 2.64 -7.52
CA GLN A 108 9.08 1.55 -7.71
C GLN A 108 8.75 0.32 -6.85
N ILE A 109 7.78 0.46 -5.92
CA ILE A 109 7.43 -0.60 -4.98
C ILE A 109 6.40 -1.56 -5.59
N GLY A 110 6.77 -2.82 -5.67
CA GLY A 110 5.85 -3.93 -5.88
C GLY A 110 5.12 -4.30 -4.58
N MET A 111 3.86 -4.66 -4.70
CA MET A 111 3.05 -5.11 -3.56
C MET A 111 2.63 -6.55 -3.80
N ILE A 112 3.04 -7.44 -2.90
CA ILE A 112 2.76 -8.87 -2.98
C ILE A 112 1.95 -9.26 -1.75
N GLU A 113 0.82 -9.96 -1.95
CA GLU A 113 0.02 -10.45 -0.83
C GLU A 113 0.84 -11.37 0.08
N VAL A 114 0.77 -11.13 1.39
CA VAL A 114 1.43 -11.96 2.40
C VAL A 114 0.41 -12.56 3.35
N LYS A 115 0.61 -13.85 3.66
CA LYS A 115 -0.18 -14.59 4.65
C LYS A 115 0.70 -14.82 5.88
N ASN A 116 0.39 -14.15 6.97
CA ASN A 116 1.05 -14.33 8.25
C ASN A 116 0.06 -14.15 9.41
N GLU A 117 0.51 -14.41 10.64
CA GLU A 117 -0.36 -14.30 11.82
C GLU A 117 -0.65 -12.84 12.23
N LEU A 118 0.17 -11.89 11.77
CA LEU A 118 0.01 -10.46 12.10
C LEU A 118 -1.18 -9.86 11.38
N TYR A 119 -1.38 -10.23 10.11
CA TYR A 119 -2.41 -9.65 9.28
C TYR A 119 -3.56 -10.64 9.00
N GLU A 120 -4.78 -10.14 8.98
CA GLU A 120 -5.94 -10.83 8.44
C GLU A 120 -5.81 -10.93 6.90
N TYR A 121 -5.35 -9.85 6.30
CA TYR A 121 -4.80 -9.75 4.95
C TYR A 121 -3.77 -8.61 4.91
N GLY A 122 -2.71 -8.79 4.14
CA GLY A 122 -1.64 -7.81 4.09
C GLY A 122 -0.74 -7.97 2.87
N PHE A 123 0.15 -7.02 2.71
CA PHE A 123 1.04 -6.92 1.56
C PHE A 123 2.48 -6.69 2.01
N SER A 124 3.40 -7.34 1.31
CA SER A 124 4.83 -7.04 1.32
C SER A 124 5.08 -5.84 0.41
N LEU A 125 5.99 -4.98 0.83
CA LEU A 125 6.51 -3.87 0.05
C LEU A 125 7.91 -4.25 -0.41
N ASP A 126 8.06 -4.49 -1.70
CA ASP A 126 9.31 -4.96 -2.29
C ASP A 126 9.74 -4.02 -3.42
N ALA A 127 11.00 -3.58 -3.41
CA ALA A 127 11.58 -2.77 -4.46
C ALA A 127 12.93 -3.37 -4.87
N ASP A 128 13.15 -3.55 -6.16
CA ASP A 128 14.37 -4.15 -6.75
C ASP A 128 14.80 -5.47 -6.08
N GLY A 129 13.82 -6.32 -5.74
CA GLY A 129 14.06 -7.59 -5.05
C GLY A 129 14.36 -7.46 -3.55
N MET A 130 14.35 -6.24 -3.00
CA MET A 130 14.58 -5.98 -1.59
C MET A 130 13.25 -5.78 -0.86
N HIS A 131 13.01 -6.60 0.18
CA HIS A 131 11.87 -6.42 1.08
C HIS A 131 12.09 -5.20 1.98
N ILE A 132 11.25 -4.17 1.87
CA ILE A 132 11.36 -2.92 2.63
C ILE A 132 10.35 -2.80 3.77
N GLY A 133 9.28 -3.57 3.74
CA GLY A 133 8.29 -3.52 4.79
C GLY A 133 7.01 -4.29 4.47
N THR A 134 6.02 -4.14 5.32
CA THR A 134 4.69 -4.74 5.17
C THR A 134 3.61 -3.78 5.61
N PHE A 135 2.40 -3.94 5.10
CA PHE A 135 1.21 -3.27 5.61
C PHE A 135 -0.01 -4.17 5.45
N GLY A 136 -1.05 -3.90 6.22
CA GLY A 136 -2.27 -4.70 6.12
C GLY A 136 -3.26 -4.44 7.23
N LYS A 137 -4.37 -5.18 7.20
CA LYS A 137 -5.35 -5.24 8.28
C LYS A 137 -4.83 -6.19 9.36
N ILE A 138 -4.64 -5.66 10.55
CA ILE A 138 -4.10 -6.45 11.67
C ILE A 138 -5.13 -7.48 12.12
N SER A 139 -4.66 -8.70 12.39
CA SER A 139 -5.52 -9.84 12.76
C SER A 139 -6.27 -9.58 14.07
N LYS A 140 -7.60 -9.79 14.03
CA LYS A 140 -8.47 -9.69 15.22
C LYS A 140 -8.09 -10.65 16.35
N LYS A 141 -7.35 -11.73 16.05
CA LYS A 141 -6.83 -12.64 17.08
C LYS A 141 -5.90 -11.93 18.05
N LEU A 142 -5.13 -10.95 17.57
CA LEU A 142 -4.23 -10.14 18.40
C LEU A 142 -5.01 -9.14 19.28
N PHE A 143 -6.19 -8.71 18.85
CA PHE A 143 -7.03 -7.79 19.63
C PHE A 143 -7.81 -8.44 20.76
N LYS A 144 -8.12 -9.73 20.66
CA LYS A 144 -8.75 -10.47 21.78
C LYS A 144 -7.89 -10.41 23.04
N LEU A 145 -6.58 -10.30 22.89
CA LEU A 145 -5.63 -10.12 23.98
C LEU A 145 -5.59 -8.68 24.51
N LEU A 146 -5.99 -7.70 23.68
CA LEU A 146 -5.83 -6.26 23.93
C LEU A 146 -7.20 -5.60 23.88
N LYS A 147 -8.23 -5.91 24.39
CA LYS A 147 -9.55 -5.22 24.55
C LYS A 147 -9.78 -3.96 23.66
N ILE A 148 -9.32 -4.00 22.40
CA ILE A 148 -9.44 -2.89 21.43
C ILE A 148 -10.85 -2.79 20.83
N GLY A 149 -11.74 -3.70 21.20
CA GLY A 149 -13.10 -3.75 20.68
C GLY A 149 -13.20 -4.41 19.30
N SER A 150 -14.26 -4.08 18.55
CA SER A 150 -14.57 -4.67 17.24
C SER A 150 -14.02 -3.87 16.04
N LYS A 151 -13.37 -2.73 16.28
CA LYS A 151 -12.86 -1.85 15.20
C LYS A 151 -11.77 -2.54 14.40
N ASP A 152 -11.78 -2.30 13.10
CA ASP A 152 -10.70 -2.73 12.23
C ASP A 152 -9.48 -1.83 12.46
N VAL A 153 -8.30 -2.44 12.51
CA VAL A 153 -7.02 -1.75 12.67
C VAL A 153 -6.15 -2.09 11.49
N PHE A 154 -5.63 -1.08 10.83
CA PHE A 154 -4.67 -1.22 9.76
C PHE A 154 -3.30 -0.76 10.26
N GLY A 155 -2.25 -1.41 9.81
CA GLY A 155 -0.90 -1.10 10.23
C GLY A 155 0.12 -1.25 9.12
N PHE A 156 1.26 -0.58 9.29
CA PHE A 156 2.44 -0.73 8.44
C PHE A 156 3.70 -0.83 9.28
N ASP A 157 4.70 -1.51 8.75
CA ASP A 157 6.04 -1.63 9.33
C ASP A 157 7.08 -1.49 8.23
N ILE A 158 7.96 -0.49 8.33
CA ILE A 158 8.91 -0.11 7.29
C ILE A 158 10.32 -0.09 7.86
N ASP A 159 11.27 -0.65 7.10
CA ASP A 159 12.70 -0.60 7.37
C ASP A 159 13.29 0.70 6.81
N ILE A 160 13.64 1.64 7.70
CA ILE A 160 14.10 2.98 7.30
C ILE A 160 15.45 2.95 6.60
N GLU A 161 16.34 2.03 7.00
CA GLU A 161 17.67 1.95 6.40
C GLU A 161 17.58 1.48 4.94
N LYS A 162 16.66 0.58 4.65
CA LYS A 162 16.41 0.12 3.30
C LYS A 162 15.81 1.20 2.40
N ILE A 163 14.93 2.06 2.95
CA ILE A 163 14.35 3.18 2.18
C ILE A 163 15.42 4.19 1.79
N LYS A 164 16.37 4.47 2.67
CA LYS A 164 17.46 5.42 2.35
C LYS A 164 18.24 5.02 1.11
N SER A 165 18.35 3.73 0.79
CA SER A 165 19.03 3.27 -0.41
C SER A 165 18.29 3.60 -1.71
N PHE A 166 16.98 3.89 -1.64
CA PHE A 166 16.15 4.30 -2.78
C PHE A 166 16.00 5.82 -2.93
N SER A 167 16.49 6.61 -1.99
CA SER A 167 16.45 8.07 -2.07
C SER A 167 17.44 8.57 -3.11
N GLY A 168 17.03 8.56 -4.38
CA GLY A 168 17.72 9.28 -5.45
C GLY A 168 17.60 10.80 -5.29
N GLU A 169 18.51 11.53 -5.90
CA GLU A 169 18.40 12.99 -5.99
C GLU A 169 17.08 13.39 -6.65
N LYS A 170 16.37 14.33 -6.03
CA LYS A 170 15.18 14.93 -6.64
C LYS A 170 15.63 15.76 -7.84
N VAL A 171 15.48 15.20 -9.03
CA VAL A 171 15.75 15.94 -10.26
C VAL A 171 14.55 16.84 -10.55
N TYR A 172 14.80 18.15 -10.64
CA TYR A 172 13.80 19.11 -11.09
C TYR A 172 13.38 18.77 -12.52
N LYS A 173 12.09 18.58 -12.73
CA LYS A 173 11.49 18.46 -14.07
C LYS A 173 10.72 19.75 -14.34
N SER A 174 11.06 20.43 -15.44
CA SER A 174 10.32 21.61 -15.87
C SER A 174 8.86 21.28 -16.15
N ILE A 175 7.97 22.20 -15.76
CA ILE A 175 6.53 22.04 -16.05
C ILE A 175 6.35 22.19 -17.55
N ASN A 176 5.74 21.19 -18.18
CA ASN A 176 5.40 21.23 -19.58
C ASN A 176 4.07 22.00 -19.77
N SER A 177 4.08 23.04 -20.59
CA SER A 177 2.91 23.90 -20.87
C SER A 177 2.04 23.41 -22.03
N LEU A 178 2.46 22.36 -22.77
CA LEU A 178 1.68 21.81 -23.87
C LEU A 178 0.42 21.07 -23.36
N PRO A 179 -0.67 21.03 -24.15
CA PRO A 179 -1.89 20.34 -23.75
C PRO A 179 -1.68 18.85 -23.59
N LYS A 180 -2.36 18.30 -22.57
CA LYS A 180 -2.45 16.85 -22.33
C LYS A 180 -3.61 16.26 -23.13
N ILE A 181 -3.46 15.02 -23.56
CA ILE A 181 -4.57 14.22 -24.13
C ILE A 181 -4.90 13.11 -23.13
N SER A 182 -6.15 13.05 -22.68
CA SER A 182 -6.67 11.94 -21.88
C SER A 182 -7.43 10.93 -22.74
N ARG A 183 -7.25 9.65 -22.43
CA ARG A 183 -8.01 8.54 -23.02
C ARG A 183 -8.46 7.59 -21.93
N ARG A 184 -9.70 7.10 -22.04
CA ARG A 184 -10.26 6.11 -21.13
C ARG A 184 -10.62 4.85 -21.89
N ILE A 185 -10.27 3.71 -21.32
CA ILE A 185 -10.71 2.40 -21.77
C ILE A 185 -11.45 1.69 -20.64
N ASN A 186 -12.53 1.02 -20.96
CA ASN A 186 -13.30 0.25 -20.01
C ASN A 186 -13.13 -1.24 -20.34
N LEU A 187 -12.48 -1.98 -19.46
CA LEU A 187 -12.18 -3.39 -19.65
C LEU A 187 -13.00 -4.25 -18.69
N LEU A 188 -13.71 -5.23 -19.25
CA LEU A 188 -14.35 -6.29 -18.48
C LEU A 188 -13.33 -7.40 -18.22
N LEU A 189 -13.03 -7.63 -16.94
CA LEU A 189 -12.06 -8.59 -16.44
C LEU A 189 -12.77 -9.66 -15.60
N ASN A 190 -12.12 -10.81 -15.36
CA ASN A 190 -12.58 -11.73 -14.32
C ASN A 190 -12.31 -11.13 -12.94
N GLU A 191 -13.11 -11.48 -11.95
CA GLU A 191 -13.01 -10.90 -10.60
C GLU A 191 -11.62 -11.06 -9.97
N ASN A 192 -10.98 -12.22 -10.21
CA ASN A 192 -9.66 -12.55 -9.67
C ASN A 192 -8.48 -11.97 -10.48
N ASP A 193 -8.73 -11.40 -11.66
CA ASP A 193 -7.66 -10.82 -12.47
C ASP A 193 -7.08 -9.58 -11.78
N SER A 194 -5.76 -9.49 -11.75
CA SER A 194 -5.09 -8.35 -11.11
C SER A 194 -5.21 -7.09 -11.97
N VAL A 195 -5.72 -6.02 -11.39
CA VAL A 195 -5.72 -4.67 -12.02
C VAL A 195 -4.29 -4.20 -12.27
N ASP A 196 -3.35 -4.56 -11.39
CA ASP A 196 -1.93 -4.21 -11.52
C ASP A 196 -1.30 -4.81 -12.80
N SER A 197 -1.76 -5.99 -13.24
CA SER A 197 -1.28 -6.59 -14.49
C SER A 197 -1.64 -5.75 -15.72
N ILE A 198 -2.81 -5.14 -15.72
CA ILE A 198 -3.24 -4.21 -16.79
C ILE A 198 -2.47 -2.89 -16.68
N LEU A 199 -2.25 -2.38 -15.47
CA LEU A 199 -1.45 -1.16 -15.28
C LEU A 199 0.00 -1.35 -15.76
N LYS A 200 0.60 -2.50 -15.53
CA LYS A 200 1.93 -2.85 -16.08
C LYS A 200 1.93 -2.90 -17.59
N LEU A 201 0.90 -3.50 -18.20
CA LEU A 201 0.75 -3.50 -19.65
C LEU A 201 0.65 -2.06 -20.20
N ILE A 202 -0.17 -1.21 -19.57
CA ILE A 202 -0.32 0.20 -19.95
C ILE A 202 1.03 0.92 -19.85
N GLN A 203 1.78 0.69 -18.78
CA GLN A 203 3.11 1.26 -18.57
C GLN A 203 4.11 0.82 -19.66
N GLU A 204 4.13 -0.48 -19.97
CA GLU A 204 5.04 -1.05 -20.96
C GLU A 204 4.75 -0.55 -22.39
N LYS A 205 3.47 -0.37 -22.73
CA LYS A 205 3.02 -0.04 -24.09
C LYS A 205 2.73 1.44 -24.30
N GLY A 206 2.47 2.20 -23.24
CA GLY A 206 2.12 3.63 -23.32
C GLY A 206 3.20 4.53 -23.89
N GLY A 207 4.47 4.07 -23.89
CA GLY A 207 5.60 4.77 -24.51
C GLY A 207 6.02 6.03 -23.75
N ALA A 208 6.94 6.80 -24.36
CA ALA A 208 7.57 7.96 -23.71
C ALA A 208 6.61 9.15 -23.48
N ASN A 209 5.49 9.18 -24.18
CA ASN A 209 4.48 10.24 -24.05
C ASN A 209 3.42 9.96 -22.97
N LEU A 210 3.33 8.74 -22.43
CA LEU A 210 2.46 8.43 -21.33
C LEU A 210 3.03 9.02 -20.04
N ILE A 211 2.31 9.97 -19.44
CA ILE A 211 2.76 10.67 -18.24
C ILE A 211 2.06 10.23 -16.97
N GLU A 212 0.78 9.82 -17.08
CA GLU A 212 -0.04 9.35 -15.95
C GLU A 212 -0.97 8.24 -16.43
N TYR A 213 -1.23 7.25 -15.58
CA TYR A 213 -2.20 6.18 -15.82
C TYR A 213 -2.67 5.61 -14.49
N TYR A 214 -3.97 5.36 -14.37
CA TYR A 214 -4.58 4.83 -13.13
C TYR A 214 -5.98 4.26 -13.41
N PRO A 215 -6.48 3.35 -12.55
CA PRO A 215 -7.88 2.95 -12.59
C PRO A 215 -8.73 4.08 -11.99
N VAL A 216 -9.80 4.46 -12.72
CA VAL A 216 -10.73 5.52 -12.29
C VAL A 216 -11.91 4.92 -11.55
N GLU A 217 -12.42 3.78 -12.04
CA GLU A 217 -13.63 3.16 -11.53
C GLU A 217 -13.55 1.65 -11.63
N ILE A 218 -14.08 0.97 -10.62
CA ILE A 218 -14.28 -0.48 -10.62
C ILE A 218 -15.75 -0.73 -10.35
N PHE A 219 -16.44 -1.30 -11.32
CA PHE A 219 -17.85 -1.64 -11.24
C PHE A 219 -18.03 -3.15 -11.13
N LYS A 220 -18.89 -3.57 -10.19
CA LYS A 220 -19.27 -4.97 -9.99
C LYS A 220 -20.78 -5.04 -9.85
N ASP A 221 -21.41 -5.67 -10.80
CA ASP A 221 -22.85 -5.94 -10.78
C ASP A 221 -23.13 -7.23 -11.54
N LYS A 222 -23.72 -8.19 -10.85
CA LYS A 222 -24.01 -9.52 -11.41
C LYS A 222 -25.01 -9.47 -12.57
N GLU A 223 -25.98 -8.57 -12.50
CA GLU A 223 -27.05 -8.49 -13.50
C GLU A 223 -26.56 -7.88 -14.80
N SER A 224 -25.66 -6.87 -14.73
CA SER A 224 -25.23 -6.12 -15.92
C SER A 224 -23.94 -6.62 -16.55
N ILE A 225 -23.01 -7.23 -15.78
CA ILE A 225 -21.71 -7.69 -16.29
C ILE A 225 -21.43 -9.18 -16.10
N GLY A 226 -22.35 -9.89 -15.43
CA GLY A 226 -22.26 -11.33 -15.15
C GLY A 226 -21.52 -11.67 -13.86
N GLU A 227 -21.68 -12.93 -13.42
CA GLU A 227 -21.02 -13.42 -12.22
C GLU A 227 -19.49 -13.52 -12.38
N ASN A 228 -18.77 -13.30 -11.30
CA ASN A 228 -17.31 -13.39 -11.22
C ASN A 228 -16.59 -12.44 -12.22
N LYS A 229 -17.19 -11.30 -12.54
CA LYS A 229 -16.61 -10.28 -13.41
C LYS A 229 -16.57 -8.93 -12.71
N LYS A 230 -15.63 -8.10 -13.15
CA LYS A 230 -15.51 -6.68 -12.81
C LYS A 230 -15.23 -5.88 -14.06
N SER A 231 -15.84 -4.71 -14.16
CA SER A 231 -15.55 -3.71 -15.19
C SER A 231 -14.63 -2.67 -14.57
N VAL A 232 -13.51 -2.39 -15.24
CA VAL A 232 -12.50 -1.43 -14.74
C VAL A 232 -12.25 -0.38 -15.80
N VAL A 233 -12.43 0.87 -15.43
CA VAL A 233 -12.11 2.02 -16.28
C VAL A 233 -10.69 2.47 -15.97
N PHE A 234 -9.83 2.48 -16.99
CA PHE A 234 -8.48 3.00 -16.91
C PHE A 234 -8.40 4.34 -17.63
N GLU A 235 -7.77 5.32 -16.98
CA GLU A 235 -7.43 6.60 -17.62
C GLU A 235 -5.92 6.64 -17.91
N MET A 236 -5.60 7.10 -19.10
CA MET A 236 -4.23 7.29 -19.58
C MET A 236 -4.09 8.72 -20.07
N ILE A 237 -3.07 9.41 -19.59
CA ILE A 237 -2.78 10.80 -19.91
C ILE A 237 -1.46 10.87 -20.65
N PHE A 238 -1.52 11.45 -21.85
CA PHE A 238 -0.37 11.60 -22.74
C PHE A 238 0.02 13.08 -22.91
N GLN A 239 1.32 13.33 -22.96
CA GLN A 239 1.88 14.67 -23.23
C GLN A 239 3.25 14.53 -23.88
N HIS A 240 3.49 15.24 -24.97
CA HIS A 240 4.81 15.32 -25.60
C HIS A 240 5.54 16.59 -25.11
N LYS A 241 6.87 16.54 -25.06
CA LYS A 241 7.69 17.65 -24.54
C LYS A 241 7.74 18.87 -25.46
N GLU A 242 7.63 18.67 -26.76
CA GLU A 242 7.95 19.70 -27.78
C GLU A 242 6.82 19.95 -28.78
N LYS A 243 5.82 19.09 -28.88
CA LYS A 243 4.69 19.23 -29.81
C LYS A 243 3.35 18.91 -29.15
N THR A 244 2.27 19.49 -29.66
CA THR A 244 0.93 19.07 -29.31
C THR A 244 0.64 17.70 -29.94
N LEU A 245 0.17 16.74 -29.13
CA LEU A 245 -0.26 15.44 -29.62
C LEU A 245 -1.63 15.56 -30.30
N GLU A 246 -1.87 14.71 -31.29
CA GLU A 246 -3.16 14.54 -31.94
C GLU A 246 -3.69 13.12 -31.72
N ASP A 247 -4.96 12.86 -32.01
CA ASP A 247 -5.61 11.55 -31.85
C ASP A 247 -4.86 10.43 -32.60
N LYS A 248 -4.31 10.73 -33.75
CA LYS A 248 -3.49 9.81 -34.55
C LYS A 248 -2.19 9.36 -33.85
N ASP A 249 -1.66 10.19 -32.94
CA ASP A 249 -0.44 9.87 -32.16
C ASP A 249 -0.76 8.93 -31.00
N VAL A 250 -2.00 8.91 -30.48
CA VAL A 250 -2.39 8.22 -29.25
C VAL A 250 -3.25 6.98 -29.53
N ASN A 251 -4.19 7.06 -30.47
CA ASN A 251 -5.14 5.96 -30.73
C ASN A 251 -4.45 4.62 -31.06
N PRO A 252 -3.37 4.55 -31.86
CA PRO A 252 -2.69 3.27 -32.13
C PRO A 252 -2.11 2.61 -30.87
N ILE A 253 -1.68 3.42 -29.89
CA ILE A 253 -1.17 2.91 -28.61
C ILE A 253 -2.33 2.29 -27.81
N ILE A 254 -3.48 2.96 -27.79
CA ILE A 254 -4.67 2.47 -27.10
C ILE A 254 -5.17 1.17 -27.73
N ASP A 255 -5.23 1.10 -29.07
CA ASP A 255 -5.64 -0.10 -29.79
C ASP A 255 -4.70 -1.29 -29.49
N GLU A 256 -3.37 -1.07 -29.48
CA GLU A 256 -2.39 -2.08 -29.11
C GLU A 256 -2.59 -2.58 -27.67
N ILE A 257 -2.84 -1.67 -26.71
CA ILE A 257 -3.11 -2.03 -25.30
C ILE A 257 -4.38 -2.89 -25.21
N ILE A 258 -5.45 -2.51 -25.92
CA ILE A 258 -6.70 -3.26 -25.95
C ILE A 258 -6.49 -4.66 -26.52
N ASP A 259 -5.81 -4.79 -27.65
CA ASP A 259 -5.55 -6.07 -28.32
C ASP A 259 -4.73 -7.02 -27.42
N ILE A 260 -3.71 -6.50 -26.76
CA ILE A 260 -2.90 -7.29 -25.82
C ILE A 260 -3.71 -7.64 -24.56
N ALA A 261 -4.54 -6.73 -24.04
CA ALA A 261 -5.40 -7.01 -22.91
C ALA A 261 -6.42 -8.13 -23.24
N GLN A 262 -6.97 -8.13 -24.44
CA GLN A 262 -7.88 -9.18 -24.92
C GLN A 262 -7.15 -10.53 -25.05
N SER A 263 -5.98 -10.53 -25.66
CA SER A 263 -5.24 -11.78 -25.94
C SER A 263 -4.59 -12.40 -24.70
N LYS A 264 -4.00 -11.59 -23.82
CA LYS A 264 -3.27 -12.07 -22.63
C LYS A 264 -4.15 -12.30 -21.41
N PHE A 265 -5.12 -11.42 -21.19
CA PHE A 265 -5.96 -11.42 -19.97
C PHE A 265 -7.41 -11.79 -20.24
N ASN A 266 -7.74 -12.15 -21.49
CA ASN A 266 -9.12 -12.46 -21.89
C ASN A 266 -10.11 -11.33 -21.53
N ALA A 267 -9.58 -10.09 -21.48
CA ALA A 267 -10.35 -8.89 -21.23
C ALA A 267 -11.30 -8.60 -22.39
N LYS A 268 -12.43 -7.97 -22.11
CA LYS A 268 -13.36 -7.51 -23.17
C LYS A 268 -13.53 -6.01 -23.06
N LEU A 269 -13.40 -5.33 -24.20
CA LEU A 269 -13.74 -3.91 -24.25
C LEU A 269 -15.24 -3.73 -23.98
N ARG A 270 -15.57 -2.88 -23.03
CA ARG A 270 -16.95 -2.48 -22.74
C ARG A 270 -17.15 -1.05 -23.24
N VAL A 271 -18.05 -0.91 -24.20
CA VAL A 271 -18.45 0.38 -24.79
C VAL A 271 -19.50 1.05 -23.93
#